data_cc874487154f3462ff7492324c9e5266
#
_entry.id   cc874487154f3462ff7492324c9e5266
#
_cell.length_a   1.000
_cell.length_b   1.000
_cell.length_c   1.000
_cell.angle_alpha   90.00
_cell.angle_beta   90.00
_cell.angle_gamma   90.00
#
_symmetry.space_group_name_H-M   'P 1'
#
loop_
_entity.id
_entity.type
_entity.pdbx_description
1 polymer ?
#
loop_
_entity_poly.entity_id
_entity_poly.type
_entity_poly.pdbx_seq_one_letter_code
_entity_poly.pdbx_strand_id
1 'polypeptide(L)'
;RRSHRRFIDKVVPREDLEKLIDVCRYAPTGSNRQLLEMMVIQDREKINKLSNLTVDFFEQKQETLLKDIEEYQQLDKETPQYLTSMATMLEGFKRISQARKYGFEVIFHQAPVVMVFHSPIETSCPKDDCVIASTTVTLAAKALGLETCYIGLFEFAAHGYPKVVEELNLPEDHKVFSVLILGYPELQFYKTVDRKPMNVQWS
;
A
#
# COMPACT_ATOMS: atom_id res chain seq x y z
N ARG A 1 0.17 17.75 1.63
CA ARG A 1 0.34 16.30 1.80
C ARG A 1 1.38 15.78 0.82
N ARG A 2 2.30 14.95 1.31
CA ARG A 2 3.32 14.25 0.51
C ARG A 2 3.47 12.82 1.03
N SER A 3 4.09 11.94 0.26
CA SER A 3 4.43 10.59 0.69
C SER A 3 5.68 10.63 1.56
N HIS A 4 5.54 10.34 2.84
CA HIS A 4 6.63 10.24 3.79
C HIS A 4 7.00 8.77 4.02
N ARG A 5 8.31 8.49 3.97
CA ARG A 5 8.89 7.15 4.12
C ARG A 5 10.03 7.13 5.14
N ARG A 6 10.12 8.17 5.96
CA ARG A 6 11.05 8.27 7.09
C ARG A 6 10.31 8.80 8.29
N PHE A 7 10.30 8.01 9.32
CA PHE A 7 9.59 8.29 10.56
C PHE A 7 10.55 8.21 11.73
N ILE A 8 10.35 9.03 12.74
CA ILE A 8 11.03 8.89 14.02
C ILE A 8 10.45 7.69 14.77
N ASP A 9 11.28 7.03 15.58
CA ASP A 9 10.85 5.93 16.43
C ASP A 9 10.05 6.48 17.61
N LYS A 10 8.78 6.80 17.33
CA LYS A 10 7.84 7.34 18.30
C LYS A 10 6.48 6.69 18.11
N VAL A 11 5.96 6.15 19.21
CA VAL A 11 4.62 5.55 19.23
C VAL A 11 3.58 6.62 18.91
N VAL A 12 2.65 6.27 18.02
CA VAL A 12 1.46 7.09 17.78
C VAL A 12 0.42 6.73 18.85
N PRO A 13 -0.03 7.71 19.65
CA PRO A 13 -1.03 7.46 20.68
C PRO A 13 -2.31 6.88 20.10
N ARG A 14 -2.93 5.96 20.83
CA ARG A 14 -4.20 5.36 20.44
C ARG A 14 -5.29 6.41 20.24
N GLU A 15 -5.33 7.42 21.09
CA GLU A 15 -6.27 8.55 20.97
C GLU A 15 -6.18 9.26 19.62
N ASP A 16 -4.96 9.46 19.08
CA ASP A 16 -4.79 10.09 17.77
C ASP A 16 -5.23 9.16 16.64
N LEU A 17 -5.01 7.84 16.78
CA LEU A 17 -5.53 6.86 15.83
C LEU A 17 -7.05 6.80 15.85
N GLU A 18 -7.67 6.85 17.02
CA GLU A 18 -9.15 6.90 17.18
C GLU A 18 -9.74 8.13 16.51
N LYS A 19 -9.10 9.30 16.60
CA LYS A 19 -9.51 10.52 15.87
C LYS A 19 -9.46 10.29 14.35
N LEU A 20 -8.41 9.61 13.84
CA LEU A 20 -8.30 9.30 12.42
C LEU A 20 -9.35 8.27 11.96
N ILE A 21 -9.67 7.30 12.80
CA ILE A 21 -10.73 6.33 12.56
C ILE A 21 -12.09 7.03 12.52
N ASP A 22 -12.35 7.94 13.46
CA ASP A 22 -13.62 8.68 13.51
C ASP A 22 -13.83 9.54 12.26
N VAL A 23 -12.77 10.17 11.75
CA VAL A 23 -12.82 10.94 10.49
C VAL A 23 -13.26 10.07 9.31
N CYS A 24 -12.90 8.79 9.27
CA CYS A 24 -13.32 7.87 8.21
C CYS A 24 -14.82 7.64 8.16
N ARG A 25 -15.54 7.78 9.28
CA ARG A 25 -17.00 7.63 9.34
C ARG A 25 -17.74 8.65 8.48
N TYR A 26 -17.09 9.76 8.17
CA TYR A 26 -17.66 10.84 7.36
C TYR A 26 -17.22 10.77 5.89
N ALA A 27 -16.42 9.78 5.53
CA ALA A 27 -16.07 9.54 4.13
C ALA A 27 -17.32 9.06 3.37
N PRO A 28 -17.63 9.63 2.19
CA PRO A 28 -18.75 9.15 1.40
C PRO A 28 -18.47 7.72 0.90
N THR A 29 -19.53 6.92 0.84
CA THR A 29 -19.51 5.54 0.34
C THR A 29 -20.60 5.32 -0.70
N GLY A 30 -20.37 4.37 -1.61
CA GLY A 30 -21.33 4.02 -2.64
C GLY A 30 -22.69 3.67 -2.05
N SER A 31 -23.74 4.40 -2.47
CA SER A 31 -25.12 4.28 -1.94
C SER A 31 -25.22 4.39 -0.41
N ASN A 32 -24.27 5.08 0.22
CA ASN A 32 -24.17 5.22 1.69
C ASN A 32 -24.17 3.87 2.43
N ARG A 33 -23.58 2.82 1.85
CA ARG A 33 -23.59 1.48 2.42
C ARG A 33 -22.69 1.32 3.64
N GLN A 34 -21.62 2.12 3.76
CA GLN A 34 -20.71 2.17 4.92
C GLN A 34 -20.12 0.79 5.28
N LEU A 35 -19.79 -0.02 4.27
CA LEU A 35 -19.31 -1.40 4.42
C LEU A 35 -17.78 -1.51 4.46
N LEU A 36 -17.06 -0.39 4.29
CA LEU A 36 -15.62 -0.43 4.43
C LEU A 36 -15.23 -0.69 5.90
N GLU A 37 -14.20 -1.48 6.06
CA GLU A 37 -13.58 -1.78 7.35
C GLU A 37 -12.10 -1.42 7.33
N MET A 38 -11.53 -1.29 8.52
CA MET A 38 -10.14 -0.90 8.68
C MET A 38 -9.45 -1.75 9.75
N MET A 39 -8.26 -2.22 9.42
CA MET A 39 -7.35 -2.81 10.39
C MET A 39 -6.23 -1.81 10.69
N VAL A 40 -5.97 -1.55 11.98
CA VAL A 40 -4.85 -0.72 12.45
C VAL A 40 -3.84 -1.63 13.13
N ILE A 41 -2.60 -1.63 12.62
CA ILE A 41 -1.53 -2.51 13.10
C ILE A 41 -0.41 -1.64 13.67
N GLN A 42 -0.12 -1.79 14.96
CA GLN A 42 1.00 -1.17 15.67
C GLN A 42 2.01 -2.23 16.18
N ASP A 43 1.63 -3.50 16.12
CA ASP A 43 2.51 -4.60 16.47
C ASP A 43 3.66 -4.72 15.48
N ARG A 44 4.87 -4.46 15.96
CA ARG A 44 6.10 -4.47 15.16
C ARG A 44 6.39 -5.86 14.58
N GLU A 45 6.12 -6.92 15.31
CA GLU A 45 6.35 -8.29 14.84
C GLU A 45 5.41 -8.62 13.68
N LYS A 46 4.13 -8.26 13.81
CA LYS A 46 3.14 -8.44 12.74
C LYS A 46 3.49 -7.59 11.50
N ILE A 47 3.90 -6.33 11.67
CA ILE A 47 4.36 -5.47 10.57
C ILE A 47 5.55 -6.11 9.84
N ASN A 48 6.56 -6.57 10.58
CA ASN A 48 7.73 -7.21 10.00
C ASN A 48 7.38 -8.52 9.27
N LYS A 49 6.48 -9.32 9.82
CA LYS A 49 5.99 -10.56 9.20
C LYS A 49 5.29 -10.27 7.88
N LEU A 50 4.37 -9.31 7.85
CA LEU A 50 3.67 -8.88 6.63
C LEU A 50 4.64 -8.30 5.59
N SER A 51 5.65 -7.55 6.02
CA SER A 51 6.73 -7.06 5.15
C SER A 51 7.48 -8.21 4.50
N ASN A 52 7.91 -9.20 5.28
CA ASN A 52 8.63 -10.37 4.76
C ASN A 52 7.79 -11.18 3.78
N LEU A 53 6.53 -11.45 4.08
CA LEU A 53 5.60 -12.11 3.17
C LEU A 53 5.42 -11.35 1.85
N THR A 54 5.42 -10.02 1.92
CA THR A 54 5.36 -9.18 0.72
C THR A 54 6.62 -9.33 -0.13
N VAL A 55 7.79 -9.38 0.48
CA VAL A 55 9.05 -9.61 -0.25
C VAL A 55 9.08 -11.01 -0.87
N ASP A 56 8.65 -12.04 -0.13
CA ASP A 56 8.56 -13.42 -0.65
C ASP A 56 7.66 -13.50 -1.88
N PHE A 57 6.53 -12.80 -1.87
CA PHE A 57 5.66 -12.71 -3.03
C PHE A 57 6.38 -12.11 -4.25
N PHE A 58 7.11 -11.01 -4.08
CA PHE A 58 7.83 -10.39 -5.19
C PHE A 58 9.01 -11.22 -5.68
N GLU A 59 9.68 -11.96 -4.82
CA GLU A 59 10.72 -12.92 -5.22
C GLU A 59 10.13 -14.03 -6.10
N GLN A 60 9.01 -14.63 -5.71
CA GLN A 60 8.32 -15.63 -6.51
C GLN A 60 7.83 -15.08 -7.86
N LYS A 61 7.26 -13.87 -7.85
CA LYS A 61 6.84 -13.20 -9.09
C LYS A 61 8.02 -12.92 -10.03
N GLN A 62 9.15 -12.53 -9.49
CA GLN A 62 10.37 -12.32 -10.26
C GLN A 62 10.85 -13.62 -10.94
N GLU A 63 10.88 -14.72 -10.20
CA GLU A 63 11.27 -16.03 -10.74
C GLU A 63 10.35 -16.49 -11.88
N THR A 64 9.03 -16.35 -11.68
CA THR A 64 8.05 -16.70 -12.71
C THR A 64 8.23 -15.84 -13.95
N LEU A 65 8.36 -14.52 -13.78
CA LEU A 65 8.50 -13.59 -14.90
C LEU A 65 9.79 -13.83 -15.72
N LEU A 66 10.88 -14.17 -15.05
CA LEU A 66 12.13 -14.50 -15.75
C LEU A 66 11.96 -15.77 -16.61
N LYS A 67 11.30 -16.80 -16.08
CA LYS A 67 11.01 -18.02 -16.85
C LYS A 67 10.12 -17.73 -18.07
N ASP A 68 9.06 -16.94 -17.88
CA ASP A 68 8.17 -16.55 -18.98
C ASP A 68 8.94 -15.81 -20.09
N ILE A 69 9.82 -14.88 -19.72
CA ILE A 69 10.64 -14.13 -20.70
C ILE A 69 11.61 -15.08 -21.44
N GLU A 70 12.29 -15.98 -20.74
CA GLU A 70 13.20 -16.96 -21.34
C GLU A 70 12.45 -17.88 -22.31
N GLU A 71 11.23 -18.33 -21.97
CA GLU A 71 10.41 -19.17 -22.83
C GLU A 71 10.02 -18.46 -24.13
N TYR A 72 9.60 -17.19 -24.07
CA TYR A 72 9.32 -16.38 -25.27
C TYR A 72 10.55 -16.18 -26.14
N GLN A 73 11.73 -15.97 -25.56
CA GLN A 73 12.99 -15.83 -26.29
C GLN A 73 13.38 -17.12 -27.02
N GLN A 74 13.20 -18.29 -26.38
CA GLN A 74 13.48 -19.59 -26.98
C GLN A 74 12.57 -19.93 -28.17
N LEU A 75 11.33 -19.42 -28.15
CA LEU A 75 10.34 -19.64 -29.20
C LEU A 75 10.51 -18.69 -30.40
N ASP A 76 11.53 -17.82 -30.37
CA ASP A 76 11.74 -16.75 -31.38
C ASP A 76 10.48 -15.92 -31.67
N LYS A 77 9.65 -15.73 -30.63
CA LYS A 77 8.42 -14.95 -30.69
C LYS A 77 8.66 -13.55 -30.13
N GLU A 78 7.97 -12.59 -30.71
CA GLU A 78 7.97 -11.21 -30.20
C GLU A 78 7.44 -11.20 -28.75
N THR A 79 8.24 -10.67 -27.84
CA THR A 79 7.87 -10.61 -26.40
C THR A 79 6.67 -9.67 -26.23
N PRO A 80 5.55 -10.13 -25.67
CA PRO A 80 4.40 -9.28 -25.45
C PRO A 80 4.72 -8.00 -24.67
N GLN A 81 4.12 -6.89 -25.04
CA GLN A 81 4.38 -5.58 -24.40
C GLN A 81 4.17 -5.60 -22.89
N TYR A 82 3.24 -6.41 -22.39
CA TYR A 82 3.02 -6.53 -20.94
C TYR A 82 4.23 -7.16 -20.22
N LEU A 83 4.88 -8.17 -20.81
CA LEU A 83 6.10 -8.77 -20.26
C LEU A 83 7.27 -7.78 -20.28
N THR A 84 7.40 -7.00 -21.34
CA THR A 84 8.41 -5.94 -21.42
C THR A 84 8.19 -4.87 -20.35
N SER A 85 6.93 -4.49 -20.12
CA SER A 85 6.58 -3.56 -19.04
C SER A 85 6.87 -4.14 -17.66
N MET A 86 6.57 -5.41 -17.44
CA MET A 86 6.88 -6.11 -16.20
C MET A 86 8.39 -6.29 -15.99
N ALA A 87 9.17 -6.51 -17.05
CA ALA A 87 10.62 -6.58 -16.97
C ALA A 87 11.23 -5.29 -16.39
N THR A 88 10.62 -4.13 -16.70
CA THR A 88 11.03 -2.86 -16.10
C THR A 88 10.80 -2.82 -14.58
N MET A 89 9.80 -3.54 -14.08
CA MET A 89 9.53 -3.67 -12.64
C MET A 89 10.50 -4.63 -11.94
N LEU A 90 11.14 -5.56 -12.69
CA LEU A 90 12.10 -6.54 -12.13
C LEU A 90 13.25 -5.88 -11.38
N GLU A 91 13.77 -4.77 -11.90
CA GLU A 91 14.83 -4.04 -11.21
C GLU A 91 14.36 -3.50 -9.85
N GLY A 92 13.10 -3.10 -9.75
CA GLY A 92 12.49 -2.72 -8.47
C GLY A 92 12.43 -3.90 -7.50
N PHE A 93 12.02 -5.07 -7.97
CA PHE A 93 11.93 -6.28 -7.14
C PHE A 93 13.31 -6.77 -6.68
N LYS A 94 14.33 -6.74 -7.56
CA LYS A 94 15.71 -7.03 -7.18
C LYS A 94 16.20 -6.13 -6.04
N ARG A 95 15.90 -4.83 -6.10
CA ARG A 95 16.28 -3.88 -5.03
C ARG A 95 15.59 -4.19 -3.71
N ILE A 96 14.31 -4.58 -3.75
CA ILE A 96 13.55 -4.99 -2.55
C ILE A 96 14.20 -6.22 -1.91
N SER A 97 14.48 -7.26 -2.71
CA SER A 97 15.14 -8.49 -2.23
C SER A 97 16.55 -8.24 -1.69
N GLN A 98 17.32 -7.38 -2.35
CA GLN A 98 18.64 -6.98 -1.87
C GLN A 98 18.56 -6.22 -0.55
N ALA A 99 17.64 -5.26 -0.42
CA ALA A 99 17.47 -4.50 0.80
C ALA A 99 17.16 -5.41 1.99
N ARG A 100 16.29 -6.42 1.82
CA ARG A 100 16.00 -7.44 2.84
C ARG A 100 17.26 -8.20 3.27
N LYS A 101 18.12 -8.61 2.30
CA LYS A 101 19.38 -9.31 2.62
C LYS A 101 20.33 -8.48 3.49
N TYR A 102 20.27 -7.16 3.38
CA TYR A 102 21.02 -6.23 4.22
C TYR A 102 20.28 -5.80 5.50
N GLY A 103 19.14 -6.43 5.82
CA GLY A 103 18.36 -6.15 7.02
C GLY A 103 17.49 -4.88 6.95
N PHE A 104 17.29 -4.30 5.77
CA PHE A 104 16.43 -3.14 5.60
C PHE A 104 14.97 -3.55 5.37
N GLU A 105 14.06 -2.98 6.15
CA GLU A 105 12.63 -3.07 5.92
C GLU A 105 12.21 -1.97 4.94
N VAL A 106 11.77 -2.35 3.75
CA VAL A 106 11.51 -1.42 2.62
C VAL A 106 10.06 -1.39 2.15
N ILE A 107 9.20 -2.23 2.73
CA ILE A 107 7.77 -2.26 2.38
C ILE A 107 7.03 -1.18 3.15
N PHE A 108 7.10 -1.21 4.47
CA PHE A 108 6.42 -0.26 5.36
C PHE A 108 7.34 0.84 5.89
N HIS A 109 8.63 0.87 5.47
CA HIS A 109 9.61 1.91 5.82
C HIS A 109 9.76 2.13 7.32
N GLN A 110 9.70 1.04 8.09
CA GLN A 110 9.75 1.05 9.56
C GLN A 110 8.71 1.97 10.23
N ALA A 111 7.61 2.25 9.54
CA ALA A 111 6.53 3.06 10.09
C ALA A 111 5.97 2.42 11.37
N PRO A 112 5.63 3.21 12.40
CA PRO A 112 5.06 2.71 13.65
C PRO A 112 3.63 2.19 13.49
N VAL A 113 2.93 2.56 12.42
CA VAL A 113 1.54 2.17 12.20
C VAL A 113 1.32 1.82 10.73
N VAL A 114 0.58 0.74 10.50
CA VAL A 114 0.02 0.36 9.19
C VAL A 114 -1.50 0.34 9.32
N MET A 115 -2.19 1.01 8.39
CA MET A 115 -3.65 0.99 8.28
C MET A 115 -4.03 0.28 6.98
N VAL A 116 -4.80 -0.79 7.09
CA VAL A 116 -5.29 -1.58 5.96
C VAL A 116 -6.78 -1.35 5.81
N PHE A 117 -7.20 -0.82 4.66
CA PHE A 117 -8.61 -0.58 4.33
C PHE A 117 -9.10 -1.71 3.44
N HIS A 118 -10.17 -2.35 3.85
CA HIS A 118 -10.74 -3.49 3.16
C HIS A 118 -12.28 -3.41 3.14
N SER A 119 -12.87 -4.14 2.23
CA SER A 119 -14.34 -4.13 2.05
C SER A 119 -14.78 -5.43 1.38
N PRO A 120 -16.03 -5.85 1.54
CA PRO A 120 -16.60 -6.93 0.74
C PRO A 120 -16.48 -6.61 -0.75
N ILE A 121 -16.16 -7.66 -1.55
CA ILE A 121 -15.94 -7.50 -3.00
C ILE A 121 -17.25 -7.13 -3.73
N GLU A 122 -18.37 -7.68 -3.27
CA GLU A 122 -19.69 -7.53 -3.90
C GLU A 122 -20.42 -6.25 -3.44
N THR A 123 -19.70 -5.15 -3.30
CA THR A 123 -20.31 -3.82 -3.07
C THR A 123 -20.26 -2.98 -4.33
N SER A 124 -21.00 -1.87 -4.36
CA SER A 124 -21.06 -1.00 -5.55
C SER A 124 -19.71 -0.35 -5.90
N CYS A 125 -18.95 0.07 -4.89
CA CYS A 125 -17.71 0.84 -5.08
C CYS A 125 -16.64 0.53 -4.00
N PRO A 126 -16.27 -0.76 -3.78
CA PRO A 126 -15.43 -1.13 -2.63
C PRO A 126 -14.05 -0.46 -2.65
N LYS A 127 -13.44 -0.33 -3.82
CA LYS A 127 -12.16 0.33 -3.99
C LYS A 127 -12.26 1.82 -3.75
N ASP A 128 -13.26 2.47 -4.33
CA ASP A 128 -13.41 3.92 -4.21
C ASP A 128 -13.70 4.31 -2.76
N ASP A 129 -14.56 3.58 -2.08
CA ASP A 129 -14.89 3.79 -0.67
C ASP A 129 -13.63 3.73 0.21
N CYS A 130 -12.81 2.68 0.05
CA CYS A 130 -11.56 2.52 0.78
C CYS A 130 -10.52 3.61 0.44
N VAL A 131 -10.42 4.01 -0.83
CA VAL A 131 -9.48 5.05 -1.27
C VAL A 131 -9.92 6.43 -0.79
N ILE A 132 -11.20 6.75 -0.80
CA ILE A 132 -11.73 8.02 -0.27
C ILE A 132 -11.47 8.10 1.24
N ALA A 133 -11.80 7.05 2.00
CA ALA A 133 -11.56 7.01 3.43
C ALA A 133 -10.07 7.15 3.77
N SER A 134 -9.20 6.39 3.11
CA SER A 134 -7.75 6.48 3.31
C SER A 134 -7.19 7.86 2.91
N THR A 135 -7.73 8.48 1.86
CA THR A 135 -7.35 9.84 1.47
C THR A 135 -7.76 10.85 2.55
N THR A 136 -8.94 10.69 3.14
CA THR A 136 -9.40 11.53 4.25
C THR A 136 -8.47 11.41 5.45
N VAL A 137 -8.02 10.18 5.79
CA VAL A 137 -6.98 9.97 6.82
C VAL A 137 -5.69 10.72 6.48
N THR A 138 -5.23 10.69 5.23
CA THR A 138 -3.98 11.38 4.86
C THR A 138 -4.04 12.90 5.07
N LEU A 139 -5.22 13.49 4.98
CA LEU A 139 -5.43 14.92 5.22
C LEU A 139 -5.54 15.21 6.71
N ALA A 140 -6.33 14.43 7.44
CA ALA A 140 -6.52 14.59 8.88
C ALA A 140 -5.24 14.34 9.70
N ALA A 141 -4.42 13.37 9.30
CA ALA A 141 -3.15 13.05 9.95
C ALA A 141 -2.22 14.27 10.06
N LYS A 142 -2.22 15.15 9.07
CA LYS A 142 -1.40 16.38 9.11
C LYS A 142 -1.81 17.33 10.25
N ALA A 143 -3.09 17.40 10.59
CA ALA A 143 -3.55 18.21 11.71
C ALA A 143 -3.05 17.69 13.07
N LEU A 144 -2.70 16.42 13.14
CA LEU A 144 -2.12 15.76 14.31
C LEU A 144 -0.58 15.72 14.28
N GLY A 145 0.05 16.38 13.31
CA GLY A 145 1.50 16.34 13.13
C GLY A 145 2.03 15.00 12.60
N LEU A 146 1.14 14.15 12.10
CA LEU A 146 1.47 12.86 11.49
C LEU A 146 1.58 13.00 9.97
N GLU A 147 2.40 12.15 9.36
CA GLU A 147 2.54 12.04 7.92
C GLU A 147 2.29 10.61 7.46
N THR A 148 1.96 10.47 6.18
CA THR A 148 1.49 9.19 5.62
C THR A 148 2.14 8.86 4.28
N CYS A 149 2.10 7.57 3.92
CA CYS A 149 2.40 7.11 2.57
C CYS A 149 1.49 5.93 2.19
N TYR A 150 1.02 5.92 0.94
CA TYR A 150 0.35 4.74 0.37
C TYR A 150 1.36 3.64 0.06
N ILE A 151 1.00 2.39 0.37
CA ILE A 151 1.83 1.20 0.16
C ILE A 151 1.18 0.26 -0.84
N GLY A 152 1.28 0.59 -2.11
CA GLY A 152 0.74 -0.23 -3.20
C GLY A 152 1.43 -1.59 -3.36
N LEU A 153 2.70 -1.72 -2.96
CA LEU A 153 3.39 -3.02 -2.99
C LEU A 153 2.70 -4.05 -2.10
N PHE A 154 2.32 -3.66 -0.89
CA PHE A 154 1.61 -4.55 0.01
C PHE A 154 0.18 -4.83 -0.47
N GLU A 155 -0.53 -3.82 -0.96
CA GLU A 155 -1.86 -4.00 -1.58
C GLU A 155 -1.80 -5.03 -2.71
N PHE A 156 -0.78 -4.94 -3.58
CA PHE A 156 -0.59 -5.88 -4.67
C PHE A 156 -0.30 -7.32 -4.18
N ALA A 157 0.54 -7.46 -3.15
CA ALA A 157 0.80 -8.76 -2.52
C ALA A 157 -0.45 -9.34 -1.85
N ALA A 158 -1.27 -8.51 -1.20
CA ALA A 158 -2.52 -8.92 -0.58
C ALA A 158 -3.57 -9.43 -1.60
N HIS A 159 -3.46 -9.05 -2.87
CA HIS A 159 -4.31 -9.58 -3.94
C HIS A 159 -3.78 -10.86 -4.57
N GLY A 160 -2.48 -11.10 -4.52
CA GLY A 160 -1.83 -12.19 -5.27
C GLY A 160 -1.16 -13.26 -4.42
N TYR A 161 -1.13 -13.14 -3.10
CA TYR A 161 -0.41 -14.05 -2.22
C TYR A 161 -1.27 -14.50 -1.03
N PRO A 162 -1.78 -15.74 -1.05
CA PRO A 162 -2.67 -16.27 0.00
C PRO A 162 -2.12 -16.12 1.42
N LYS A 163 -0.81 -16.31 1.62
CA LYS A 163 -0.18 -16.19 2.93
C LYS A 163 -0.31 -14.78 3.55
N VAL A 164 -0.40 -13.73 2.72
CA VAL A 164 -0.67 -12.36 3.22
C VAL A 164 -2.12 -12.24 3.68
N VAL A 165 -3.05 -12.81 2.93
CA VAL A 165 -4.48 -12.80 3.26
C VAL A 165 -4.73 -13.58 4.56
N GLU A 166 -4.14 -14.76 4.70
CA GLU A 166 -4.19 -15.58 5.91
C GLU A 166 -3.64 -14.83 7.14
N GLU A 167 -2.49 -14.15 6.98
CA GLU A 167 -1.87 -13.37 8.07
C GLU A 167 -2.71 -12.16 8.48
N LEU A 168 -3.41 -11.54 7.53
CA LEU A 168 -4.36 -10.46 7.82
C LEU A 168 -5.61 -10.97 8.51
N ASN A 169 -5.99 -12.24 8.27
CA ASN A 169 -7.21 -12.85 8.81
C ASN A 169 -8.46 -12.01 8.53
N LEU A 170 -8.61 -11.59 7.28
CA LEU A 170 -9.79 -10.84 6.82
C LEU A 170 -11.00 -11.77 6.65
N PRO A 171 -12.23 -11.24 6.70
CA PRO A 171 -13.41 -11.98 6.26
C PRO A 171 -13.23 -12.52 4.83
N GLU A 172 -13.81 -13.71 4.54
CA GLU A 172 -13.56 -14.43 3.29
C GLU A 172 -13.97 -13.65 2.04
N ASP A 173 -15.03 -12.85 2.15
CA ASP A 173 -15.54 -12.01 1.07
C ASP A 173 -14.85 -10.65 0.95
N HIS A 174 -13.90 -10.31 1.84
CA HIS A 174 -13.20 -9.04 1.85
C HIS A 174 -11.92 -9.06 1.01
N LYS A 175 -11.62 -7.89 0.41
CA LYS A 175 -10.31 -7.61 -0.19
C LYS A 175 -9.73 -6.29 0.35
N VAL A 176 -8.40 -6.24 0.34
CA VAL A 176 -7.65 -5.01 0.62
C VAL A 176 -7.74 -4.08 -0.59
N PHE A 177 -8.11 -2.82 -0.40
CA PHE A 177 -8.22 -1.83 -1.48
C PHE A 177 -7.38 -0.59 -1.25
N SER A 178 -6.85 -0.38 -0.05
CA SER A 178 -5.91 0.70 0.23
C SER A 178 -5.08 0.37 1.47
N VAL A 179 -3.82 0.78 1.45
CA VAL A 179 -2.90 0.60 2.58
C VAL A 179 -2.13 1.88 2.82
N LEU A 180 -2.14 2.35 4.06
CA LEU A 180 -1.35 3.50 4.51
C LEU A 180 -0.36 3.08 5.59
N ILE A 181 0.81 3.69 5.55
CA ILE A 181 1.68 3.80 6.71
C ILE A 181 1.58 5.21 7.27
N LEU A 182 1.75 5.33 8.57
CA LEU A 182 1.75 6.64 9.22
C LEU A 182 2.64 6.66 10.46
N GLY A 183 3.10 7.86 10.80
CA GLY A 183 3.94 8.14 11.95
C GLY A 183 4.37 9.60 12.00
N TYR A 184 5.15 9.96 12.99
CA TYR A 184 5.76 11.28 13.07
C TYR A 184 6.93 11.36 12.07
N PRO A 185 6.98 12.39 11.21
CA PRO A 185 8.01 12.47 10.17
C PRO A 185 9.38 12.82 10.76
N GLU A 186 10.42 12.15 10.25
CA GLU A 186 11.82 12.52 10.52
C GLU A 186 12.22 13.80 9.75
N LEU A 187 11.62 14.02 8.58
CA LEU A 187 11.94 15.11 7.68
C LEU A 187 10.71 16.00 7.45
N GLN A 188 10.95 17.31 7.38
CA GLN A 188 9.94 18.28 6.99
C GLN A 188 10.19 18.78 5.56
N PHE A 189 9.12 18.90 4.78
CA PHE A 189 9.18 19.50 3.45
C PHE A 189 8.71 20.95 3.50
N TYR A 190 9.62 21.88 3.24
CA TYR A 190 9.36 23.31 3.30
C TYR A 190 8.85 23.90 1.97
N LYS A 191 9.03 23.18 0.86
CA LYS A 191 8.61 23.64 -0.46
C LYS A 191 7.50 22.75 -1.03
N THR A 192 6.52 23.37 -1.66
CA THR A 192 5.57 22.67 -2.51
C THR A 192 6.26 22.14 -3.76
N VAL A 193 5.79 21.01 -4.27
CA VAL A 193 6.23 20.48 -5.56
C VAL A 193 5.33 21.07 -6.64
N ASP A 194 5.94 21.57 -7.67
CA ASP A 194 5.22 21.95 -8.87
C ASP A 194 4.60 20.73 -9.53
N ARG A 195 3.40 20.87 -10.08
CA ARG A 195 2.64 19.80 -10.73
C ARG A 195 2.29 20.22 -12.13
N LYS A 196 2.27 19.25 -13.04
CA LYS A 196 1.76 19.48 -14.39
C LYS A 196 0.30 19.96 -14.30
N PRO A 197 -0.10 20.93 -15.13
CA PRO A 197 -1.51 21.33 -15.22
C PRO A 197 -2.35 20.13 -15.64
N MET A 198 -3.60 20.13 -15.21
CA MET A 198 -4.56 19.13 -15.66
C MET A 198 -5.02 19.47 -17.08
N ASN A 199 -5.16 18.45 -17.92
CA ASN A 199 -5.87 18.59 -19.17
C ASN A 199 -7.37 18.61 -18.87
N VAL A 200 -8.02 19.73 -19.18
CA VAL A 200 -9.46 19.91 -18.96
C VAL A 200 -10.12 20.21 -20.30
N GLN A 201 -11.15 19.45 -20.63
CA GLN A 201 -12.01 19.71 -21.77
C GLN A 201 -13.29 20.39 -21.26
N TRP A 202 -13.60 21.54 -21.84
CA TRP A 202 -14.82 22.29 -21.58
C TRP A 202 -15.80 22.05 -22.71
N SER A 203 -17.05 21.74 -22.43
CA SER A 203 -18.12 21.52 -23.40
C SER A 203 -19.36 22.33 -23.02
#